data_15574276dae09d16f634f87740f7208e
#
_entry.id   15574276dae09d16f634f87740f7208e
#
_cell.length_a   1.000
_cell.length_b   1.000
_cell.length_c   1.000
_cell.angle_alpha   90.00
_cell.angle_beta   90.00
_cell.angle_gamma   90.00
#
_symmetry.space_group_name_H-M   'P 1'
#
loop_
_entity.id
_entity.type
_entity.pdbx_description
1 polymer ?
#
loop_
_entity_poly.entity_id
_entity_poly.type
_entity_poly.pdbx_seq_one_letter_code
_entity_poly.pdbx_strand_id
1 'polypeptide(L)'
;MKLVVTEPETEALRRYLRAAGGHSLVTSALARVEVPRAVASHGRAATAKATALLATIGQLASSLDLLDEAADLGPAVLRSLDAIHLATARRFGADLRVLVGYDRRLTEAATALGLPVAAPT
;
A
#
# COMPACT_ATOMS: atom_id res chain seq x y z
N MET A 1 1.33 -7.10 8.18
CA MET A 1 1.67 -7.28 6.75
C MET A 1 1.20 -8.64 6.27
N LYS A 2 0.13 -8.67 5.51
CA LYS A 2 -0.66 -9.88 5.24
C LYS A 2 -0.01 -10.92 4.33
N LEU A 3 0.96 -10.54 3.51
CA LEU A 3 1.68 -11.48 2.65
C LEU A 3 2.93 -12.07 3.30
N VAL A 4 3.38 -11.50 4.41
CA VAL A 4 4.56 -11.97 5.15
C VAL A 4 4.13 -12.78 6.38
N VAL A 5 3.16 -12.26 7.13
CA VAL A 5 2.61 -12.88 8.33
C VAL A 5 1.18 -13.30 8.03
N THR A 6 0.82 -14.54 8.38
CA THR A 6 -0.54 -15.03 8.15
C THR A 6 -1.54 -14.30 9.03
N GLU A 7 -2.53 -13.69 8.41
CA GLU A 7 -3.63 -12.97 9.02
C GLU A 7 -4.95 -13.46 8.39
N PRO A 8 -6.12 -13.12 8.96
CA PRO A 8 -7.39 -13.66 8.45
C PRO A 8 -7.62 -13.44 6.95
N GLU A 9 -7.18 -12.30 6.39
CA GLU A 9 -7.42 -11.95 4.99
C GLU A 9 -6.30 -12.40 4.04
N THR A 10 -5.24 -13.03 4.54
CA THR A 10 -4.05 -13.37 3.74
C THR A 10 -4.40 -14.23 2.51
N GLU A 11 -5.22 -15.26 2.69
CA GLU A 11 -5.57 -16.15 1.58
C GLU A 11 -6.44 -15.42 0.53
N ALA A 12 -7.39 -14.61 0.98
CA ALA A 12 -8.22 -13.82 0.07
C ALA A 12 -7.38 -12.83 -0.72
N LEU A 13 -6.41 -12.17 -0.09
CA LEU A 13 -5.49 -11.25 -0.74
C LEU A 13 -4.64 -11.98 -1.79
N ARG A 14 -4.08 -13.15 -1.45
CA ARG A 14 -3.30 -13.93 -2.40
C ARG A 14 -4.11 -14.34 -3.63
N ARG A 15 -5.35 -14.78 -3.44
CA ARG A 15 -6.25 -15.12 -4.56
C ARG A 15 -6.55 -13.92 -5.42
N TYR A 16 -6.83 -12.78 -4.80
CA TYR A 16 -7.08 -11.53 -5.52
C TYR A 16 -5.89 -11.13 -6.38
N LEU A 17 -4.67 -11.17 -5.83
CA LEU A 17 -3.47 -10.80 -6.55
C LEU A 17 -3.18 -11.77 -7.71
N ARG A 18 -3.42 -13.07 -7.52
CA ARG A 18 -3.27 -14.06 -8.60
C ARG A 18 -4.27 -13.81 -9.73
N ALA A 19 -5.50 -13.47 -9.39
CA ALA A 19 -6.54 -13.18 -10.39
C ALA A 19 -6.22 -11.91 -11.20
N ALA A 20 -5.46 -10.99 -10.62
CA ALA A 20 -5.02 -9.75 -11.27
C ALA A 20 -3.73 -9.90 -12.08
N GLY A 21 -3.30 -11.12 -12.36
CA GLY A 21 -1.96 -11.51 -12.84
C GLY A 21 -1.32 -10.76 -14.00
N GLY A 22 -2.07 -9.98 -14.78
CA GLY A 22 -1.51 -9.13 -15.85
C GLY A 22 -1.14 -7.72 -15.39
N HIS A 23 -1.29 -7.40 -14.10
CA HIS A 23 -1.07 -6.06 -13.57
C HIS A 23 0.16 -6.02 -12.69
N SER A 24 0.89 -4.89 -12.74
CA SER A 24 2.03 -4.65 -11.88
C SER A 24 1.58 -4.23 -10.49
N LEU A 25 2.27 -4.74 -9.47
CA LEU A 25 2.13 -4.27 -8.11
C LEU A 25 3.12 -3.13 -7.87
N VAL A 26 2.62 -2.04 -7.33
CA VAL A 26 3.44 -0.87 -6.99
C VAL A 26 3.05 -0.37 -5.60
N THR A 27 4.02 0.12 -4.86
CA THR A 27 3.80 0.76 -3.57
C THR A 27 4.63 2.04 -3.46
N SER A 28 4.37 2.84 -2.44
CA SER A 28 5.25 3.94 -2.07
C SER A 28 6.58 3.40 -1.55
N ALA A 29 7.67 4.11 -1.82
CA ALA A 29 8.98 3.80 -1.26
C ALA A 29 9.00 3.77 0.28
N LEU A 30 8.01 4.37 0.94
CA LEU A 30 7.84 4.28 2.39
C LEU A 30 7.68 2.84 2.88
N ALA A 31 7.19 1.93 2.03
CA ALA A 31 7.06 0.51 2.39
C ALA A 31 8.41 -0.11 2.80
N ARG A 32 9.52 0.44 2.30
CA ARG A 32 10.86 0.00 2.68
C ARG A 32 11.14 0.16 4.18
N VAL A 33 10.45 1.09 4.82
CA VAL A 33 10.54 1.33 6.27
C VAL A 33 9.37 0.66 6.98
N GLU A 34 8.15 0.86 6.48
CA GLU A 34 6.94 0.41 7.16
C GLU A 34 6.84 -1.11 7.25
N VAL A 35 7.13 -1.82 6.17
CA VAL A 35 6.96 -3.28 6.13
C VAL A 35 7.94 -4.00 7.05
N PRO A 36 9.26 -3.75 7.01
CA PRO A 36 10.17 -4.38 7.97
C PRO A 36 9.84 -4.07 9.42
N ARG A 37 9.46 -2.83 9.71
CA ARG A 37 9.08 -2.43 11.08
C ARG A 37 7.80 -3.14 11.53
N ALA A 38 6.84 -3.32 10.65
CA ALA A 38 5.57 -3.99 10.97
C ALA A 38 5.77 -5.47 11.31
N VAL A 39 6.77 -6.13 10.72
CA VAL A 39 7.02 -7.56 10.92
C VAL A 39 8.19 -7.87 11.86
N ALA A 40 8.87 -6.85 12.38
CA ALA A 40 10.08 -7.01 13.18
C ALA A 40 9.86 -7.92 14.40
N SER A 41 8.69 -7.86 15.04
CA SER A 41 8.35 -8.69 16.19
C SER A 41 8.12 -10.16 15.84
N HIS A 42 8.01 -10.51 14.55
CA HIS A 42 7.79 -11.87 14.09
C HIS A 42 9.09 -12.61 13.73
N GLY A 43 10.26 -11.99 13.99
CA GLY A 43 11.55 -12.62 13.88
C GLY A 43 12.25 -12.42 12.54
N ARG A 44 13.46 -13.01 12.43
CA ARG A 44 14.34 -12.84 11.26
C ARG A 44 13.77 -13.41 9.98
N ALA A 45 13.07 -14.54 10.06
CA ALA A 45 12.48 -15.17 8.88
C ALA A 45 11.40 -14.26 8.26
N ALA A 46 10.58 -13.62 9.10
CA ALA A 46 9.57 -12.68 8.64
C ALA A 46 10.21 -11.44 8.00
N THR A 47 11.26 -10.91 8.61
CA THR A 47 11.99 -9.75 8.07
C THR A 47 12.64 -10.08 6.73
N ALA A 48 13.26 -11.25 6.60
CA ALA A 48 13.87 -11.69 5.35
C ALA A 48 12.81 -11.87 4.25
N LYS A 49 11.66 -12.43 4.59
CA LYS A 49 10.53 -12.60 3.66
C LYS A 49 9.98 -11.26 3.21
N ALA A 50 9.88 -10.28 4.12
CA ALA A 50 9.43 -8.93 3.80
C ALA A 50 10.39 -8.26 2.80
N THR A 51 11.70 -8.34 3.03
CA THR A 51 12.71 -7.80 2.13
C THR A 51 12.62 -8.43 0.75
N ALA A 52 12.50 -9.76 0.69
CA ALA A 52 12.37 -10.48 -0.57
C ALA A 52 11.09 -10.08 -1.33
N LEU A 53 9.98 -9.92 -0.62
CA LEU A 53 8.72 -9.49 -1.21
C LEU A 53 8.83 -8.08 -1.80
N LEU A 54 9.39 -7.13 -1.04
CA LEU A 54 9.58 -5.76 -1.51
C LEU A 54 10.45 -5.67 -2.75
N ALA A 55 11.41 -6.57 -2.91
CA ALA A 55 12.26 -6.63 -4.09
C ALA A 55 11.47 -7.00 -5.36
N THR A 56 10.30 -7.61 -5.22
CA THR A 56 9.44 -8.00 -6.34
C THR A 56 8.35 -6.97 -6.67
N ILE A 57 8.19 -5.95 -5.87
CA ILE A 57 7.15 -4.92 -6.01
C ILE A 57 7.79 -3.63 -6.48
N GLY A 58 7.19 -2.99 -7.48
CA GLY A 58 7.61 -1.66 -7.93
C GLY A 58 7.41 -0.62 -6.82
N GLN A 59 8.29 0.35 -6.74
CA GLN A 59 8.23 1.39 -5.73
C GLN A 59 8.33 2.78 -6.38
N LEU A 60 7.43 3.66 -5.99
CA LEU A 60 7.46 5.06 -6.39
C LEU A 60 8.13 5.89 -5.30
N ALA A 61 9.20 6.59 -5.67
CA ALA A 61 9.91 7.45 -4.74
C ALA A 61 9.01 8.60 -4.26
N SER A 62 9.16 8.96 -3.00
CA SER A 62 8.45 10.09 -2.40
C SER A 62 9.25 11.38 -2.67
N SER A 63 9.07 11.96 -3.86
CA SER A 63 9.69 13.22 -4.24
C SER A 63 9.15 14.38 -3.40
N LEU A 64 9.83 15.51 -3.41
CA LEU A 64 9.36 16.71 -2.70
C LEU A 64 7.99 17.14 -3.23
N ASP A 65 7.79 17.12 -4.54
CA ASP A 65 6.50 17.46 -5.15
C ASP A 65 5.38 16.54 -4.67
N LEU A 66 5.64 15.24 -4.56
CA LEU A 66 4.65 14.28 -4.05
C LEU A 66 4.33 14.55 -2.59
N LEU A 67 5.34 14.87 -1.78
CA LEU A 67 5.14 15.21 -0.37
C LEU A 67 4.30 16.48 -0.23
N ASP A 68 4.53 17.48 -1.07
CA ASP A 68 3.73 18.70 -1.09
C ASP A 68 2.27 18.40 -1.46
N GLU A 69 2.04 17.55 -2.44
CA GLU A 69 0.68 17.09 -2.78
C GLU A 69 0.03 16.37 -1.60
N ALA A 70 0.79 15.51 -0.93
CA ALA A 70 0.27 14.77 0.23
C ALA A 70 -0.15 15.70 1.37
N ALA A 71 0.58 16.79 1.56
CA ALA A 71 0.29 17.76 2.61
C ALA A 71 -1.10 18.40 2.46
N ASP A 72 -1.59 18.50 1.21
CA ASP A 72 -2.88 19.11 0.91
C ASP A 72 -4.03 18.10 0.84
N LEU A 73 -3.74 16.80 0.99
CA LEU A 73 -4.76 15.77 0.84
C LEU A 73 -5.60 15.56 2.07
N GLY A 74 -6.90 15.41 1.80
CA GLY A 74 -7.86 14.80 2.72
C GLY A 74 -8.25 15.64 3.91
N PRO A 75 -9.07 15.06 4.77
CA PRO A 75 -9.42 15.70 6.04
C PRO A 75 -8.23 15.67 7.01
N ALA A 76 -8.23 16.57 7.99
CA ALA A 76 -7.17 16.69 8.98
C ALA A 76 -6.92 15.40 9.79
N VAL A 77 -7.90 14.50 9.84
CA VAL A 77 -7.77 13.21 10.53
C VAL A 77 -6.94 12.19 9.76
N LEU A 78 -6.69 12.44 8.47
CA LEU A 78 -5.85 11.56 7.66
C LEU A 78 -4.40 11.67 8.12
N ARG A 79 -3.78 10.55 8.43
CA ARG A 79 -2.39 10.53 8.89
C ARG A 79 -1.44 10.86 7.75
N SER A 80 -0.28 11.43 8.09
CA SER A 80 0.72 11.84 7.10
C SER A 80 1.16 10.70 6.19
N LEU A 81 1.42 9.52 6.74
CA LEU A 81 1.82 8.36 5.93
C LEU A 81 0.71 7.92 4.98
N ASP A 82 -0.53 7.94 5.44
CA ASP A 82 -1.69 7.62 4.60
C ASP A 82 -1.84 8.64 3.47
N ALA A 83 -1.64 9.93 3.77
CA ALA A 83 -1.67 10.97 2.75
C ALA A 83 -0.59 10.75 1.68
N ILE A 84 0.60 10.30 2.07
CA ILE A 84 1.67 9.98 1.13
C ILE A 84 1.29 8.77 0.26
N HIS A 85 0.71 7.74 0.84
CA HIS A 85 0.22 6.59 0.06
C HIS A 85 -0.87 6.99 -0.92
N LEU A 86 -1.80 7.85 -0.53
CA LEU A 86 -2.85 8.34 -1.43
C LEU A 86 -2.29 9.21 -2.56
N ALA A 87 -1.35 10.09 -2.24
CA ALA A 87 -0.67 10.90 -3.26
C ALA A 87 0.08 10.02 -4.26
N THR A 88 0.73 8.96 -3.76
CA THR A 88 1.39 7.96 -4.60
C THR A 88 0.41 7.30 -5.56
N ALA A 89 -0.74 6.83 -5.06
CA ALA A 89 -1.77 6.20 -5.88
C ALA A 89 -2.31 7.16 -6.94
N ARG A 90 -2.54 8.41 -6.58
CA ARG A 90 -3.03 9.43 -7.53
C ARG A 90 -2.08 9.70 -8.69
N ARG A 91 -0.78 9.50 -8.50
CA ARG A 91 0.22 9.70 -9.56
C ARG A 91 0.01 8.76 -10.74
N PHE A 92 -0.62 7.62 -10.53
CA PHE A 92 -0.92 6.69 -11.61
C PHE A 92 -2.13 7.09 -12.45
N GLY A 93 -2.98 7.99 -11.95
CA GLY A 93 -4.14 8.50 -12.70
C GLY A 93 -4.99 7.37 -13.26
N ALA A 94 -5.25 7.41 -14.57
CA ALA A 94 -6.04 6.41 -15.27
C ALA A 94 -5.37 5.02 -15.31
N ASP A 95 -4.07 4.94 -15.08
CA ASP A 95 -3.34 3.67 -15.04
C ASP A 95 -3.52 2.93 -13.72
N LEU A 96 -4.08 3.60 -12.70
CA LEU A 96 -4.39 2.95 -11.44
C LEU A 96 -5.61 2.06 -11.61
N ARG A 97 -5.41 0.74 -11.55
CA ARG A 97 -6.53 -0.18 -11.58
C ARG A 97 -7.27 -0.20 -10.25
N VAL A 98 -6.52 -0.31 -9.16
CA VAL A 98 -7.12 -0.40 -7.83
C VAL A 98 -6.07 -0.14 -6.75
N LEU A 99 -6.49 0.52 -5.68
CA LEU A 99 -5.71 0.60 -4.44
C LEU A 99 -6.18 -0.50 -3.51
N VAL A 100 -5.27 -1.36 -3.10
CA VAL A 100 -5.57 -2.45 -2.17
C VAL A 100 -5.15 -2.06 -0.77
N GLY A 101 -6.08 -2.07 0.16
CA GLY A 101 -5.81 -1.70 1.53
C GLY A 101 -6.89 -2.20 2.48
N TYR A 102 -6.52 -2.34 3.75
CA TYR A 102 -7.40 -2.82 4.81
C TYR A 102 -7.65 -1.79 5.91
N ASP A 103 -6.89 -0.70 5.91
CA ASP A 103 -7.12 0.42 6.82
C ASP A 103 -8.34 1.20 6.36
N ARG A 104 -9.35 1.26 7.22
CA ARG A 104 -10.62 1.88 6.91
C ARG A 104 -10.50 3.38 6.62
N ARG A 105 -9.67 4.09 7.36
CA ARG A 105 -9.46 5.53 7.15
C ARG A 105 -8.83 5.79 5.80
N LEU A 106 -7.84 4.98 5.44
CA LEU A 106 -7.17 5.08 4.14
C LEU A 106 -8.15 4.78 3.00
N THR A 107 -8.90 3.69 3.08
CA THR A 107 -9.81 3.29 2.02
C THR A 107 -10.98 4.26 1.88
N GLU A 108 -11.50 4.80 2.96
CA GLU A 108 -12.54 5.82 2.91
C GLU A 108 -12.03 7.11 2.27
N ALA A 109 -10.83 7.55 2.63
CA ALA A 109 -10.23 8.74 2.03
C ALA A 109 -9.93 8.53 0.53
N ALA A 110 -9.45 7.35 0.15
CA ALA A 110 -9.22 7.00 -1.26
C ALA A 110 -10.52 7.05 -2.06
N THR A 111 -11.59 6.48 -1.52
CA THR A 111 -12.91 6.50 -2.16
C THR A 111 -13.42 7.94 -2.33
N ALA A 112 -13.24 8.78 -1.32
CA ALA A 112 -13.63 10.19 -1.39
C ALA A 112 -12.87 10.96 -2.47
N LEU A 113 -11.64 10.53 -2.79
CA LEU A 113 -10.83 11.09 -3.89
C LEU A 113 -11.17 10.49 -5.25
N GLY A 114 -12.12 9.58 -5.33
CA GLY A 114 -12.49 8.92 -6.58
C GLY A 114 -11.56 7.78 -6.99
N LEU A 115 -10.70 7.31 -6.11
CA LEU A 115 -9.79 6.19 -6.41
C LEU A 115 -10.52 4.84 -6.23
N PRO A 116 -10.32 3.89 -7.14
CA PRO A 116 -10.86 2.54 -6.98
C PRO A 116 -10.14 1.82 -5.83
N VAL A 117 -10.89 1.15 -4.98
CA VAL A 117 -10.38 0.49 -3.77
C VAL A 117 -10.87 -0.95 -3.69
N ALA A 118 -10.00 -1.84 -3.20
CA ALA A 118 -10.33 -3.20 -2.86
C ALA A 118 -9.73 -3.58 -1.50
N ALA A 119 -10.48 -4.37 -0.73
CA ALA A 119 -10.02 -4.95 0.53
C ALA A 119 -10.44 -6.43 0.53
N PRO A 120 -9.73 -7.31 -0.20
CA PRO A 120 -10.12 -8.71 -0.37
C PRO A 120 -10.25 -9.44 0.96
N THR A 121 -11.41 -10.10 1.17
CA THR A 121 -11.72 -10.83 2.41
C THR A 121 -12.21 -12.22 2.12
#